data_5f0371aef50dd0e25cf905e2ee5de9af
#
_entry.id   5f0371aef50dd0e25cf905e2ee5de9af
#
_cell.length_a   1.000
_cell.length_b   1.000
_cell.length_c   1.000
_cell.angle_alpha   90.00
_cell.angle_beta   90.00
_cell.angle_gamma   90.00
#
_symmetry.space_group_name_H-M   'P 1'
#
loop_
_entity.id
_entity.type
_entity.pdbx_description
1 polymer ?
#
loop_
_entity_poly.entity_id
_entity_poly.type
_entity_poly.pdbx_seq_one_letter_code
_entity_poly.pdbx_strand_id
1 'polypeptide(L)'
;MKEPNSFYRDMFRLALPIVVQNLITTAVSSADVIMLGWVSQTALAAGSLASQIMFILNLVYAGIASGIGMLAAQYWGKKDTRTIENIMGIGMKLSVLVSLTFFVLACFFPRVLMMVFTSETGLIQEGVPYLRVVGVSYLFMSISQVYLCTMRSVERVVFAAWTNASALILNILLNAVFIFGLLGFPRMGIVGVALATTTARGVELVICMADACRFQTIRFRPALLFRHNKILFQDFMKYSLPAFGNEVCWGLAFSMYSVIMGHLGSDMVAANAVVIVARNLGTVICFGLANAGAILLGKTIGAGHMERVKADASRFCRVTFLSGITGGILIFLLRPVFMNMADLTEVSRGYLSVMLYINMYYVLGQAMNTTLICGVFRAGGDSRWGFICDVIDMWLFAVPLGFISAFVLKLPPLWVYFLICLDEFVKMPFIYRHYKSYRWMKNITRDF
;
A
#
# COMPACT_ATOMS: atom_id res chain seq x y z
N MET A 1 -27.48 14.44 -18.00
CA MET A 1 -27.15 13.42 -16.99
C MET A 1 -26.52 12.23 -17.70
N LYS A 2 -25.24 11.88 -17.40
CA LYS A 2 -24.68 10.63 -17.93
C LYS A 2 -25.41 9.46 -17.25
N GLU A 3 -25.77 8.45 -18.05
CA GLU A 3 -26.53 7.29 -17.59
C GLU A 3 -25.86 6.56 -16.41
N PRO A 4 -26.63 5.89 -15.53
CA PRO A 4 -26.10 5.11 -14.41
C PRO A 4 -25.02 4.09 -14.83
N ASN A 5 -25.14 3.53 -16.03
CA ASN A 5 -24.19 2.58 -16.62
C ASN A 5 -22.80 3.20 -16.88
N SER A 6 -22.69 4.53 -17.03
CA SER A 6 -21.39 5.16 -17.25
C SER A 6 -20.52 5.15 -15.99
N PHE A 7 -21.11 5.26 -14.78
CA PHE A 7 -20.38 5.23 -13.52
C PHE A 7 -19.67 3.89 -13.30
N TYR A 8 -20.40 2.78 -13.42
CA TYR A 8 -19.84 1.45 -13.22
C TYR A 8 -18.74 1.15 -14.24
N ARG A 9 -18.93 1.52 -15.50
CA ARG A 9 -17.92 1.36 -16.55
C ARG A 9 -16.65 2.14 -16.23
N ASP A 10 -16.78 3.41 -15.84
CA ASP A 10 -15.64 4.28 -15.52
C ASP A 10 -14.93 3.75 -14.25
N MET A 11 -15.67 3.29 -13.24
CA MET A 11 -15.12 2.69 -12.02
C MET A 11 -14.35 1.41 -12.32
N PHE A 12 -14.91 0.46 -13.06
CA PHE A 12 -14.22 -0.79 -13.39
C PHE A 12 -13.02 -0.56 -14.31
N ARG A 13 -13.10 0.39 -15.23
CA ARG A 13 -11.97 0.78 -16.08
C ARG A 13 -10.77 1.29 -15.26
N LEU A 14 -11.01 1.96 -14.14
CA LEU A 14 -9.96 2.42 -13.24
C LEU A 14 -9.56 1.34 -12.24
N ALA A 15 -10.51 0.62 -11.67
CA ALA A 15 -10.24 -0.36 -10.62
C ALA A 15 -9.50 -1.60 -11.13
N LEU A 16 -9.90 -2.14 -12.30
CA LEU A 16 -9.35 -3.39 -12.80
C LEU A 16 -7.82 -3.36 -13.00
N PRO A 17 -7.23 -2.34 -13.65
CA PRO A 17 -5.77 -2.26 -13.78
C PRO A 17 -5.06 -2.18 -12.42
N ILE A 18 -5.64 -1.49 -11.42
CA ILE A 18 -5.07 -1.38 -10.08
C ILE A 18 -5.14 -2.74 -9.35
N VAL A 19 -6.25 -3.45 -9.47
CA VAL A 19 -6.41 -4.81 -8.89
C VAL A 19 -5.37 -5.76 -9.48
N VAL A 20 -5.23 -5.77 -10.80
CA VAL A 20 -4.23 -6.60 -11.49
C VAL A 20 -2.82 -6.23 -11.06
N GLN A 21 -2.50 -4.93 -10.97
CA GLN A 21 -1.22 -4.45 -10.46
C GLN A 21 -0.95 -4.94 -9.03
N ASN A 22 -1.93 -4.85 -8.13
CA ASN A 22 -1.79 -5.30 -6.75
C ASN A 22 -1.56 -6.82 -6.65
N LEU A 23 -2.26 -7.61 -7.48
CA LEU A 23 -2.04 -9.06 -7.58
C LEU A 23 -0.62 -9.38 -8.05
N ILE A 24 -0.14 -8.72 -9.10
CA ILE A 24 1.23 -8.88 -9.60
C ILE A 24 2.23 -8.50 -8.51
N THR A 25 2.02 -7.38 -7.81
CA THR A 25 2.91 -6.94 -6.71
C THR A 25 3.02 -8.00 -5.62
N THR A 26 1.88 -8.58 -5.21
CA THR A 26 1.87 -9.64 -4.19
C THR A 26 2.59 -10.90 -4.67
N ALA A 27 2.35 -11.31 -5.92
CA ALA A 27 3.00 -12.48 -6.50
C ALA A 27 4.52 -12.29 -6.61
N VAL A 28 4.97 -11.10 -7.03
CA VAL A 28 6.41 -10.77 -7.15
C VAL A 28 7.09 -10.77 -5.78
N SER A 29 6.48 -10.13 -4.78
CA SER A 29 7.04 -10.12 -3.42
C SER A 29 7.18 -11.54 -2.85
N SER A 30 6.23 -12.42 -3.15
CA SER A 30 6.31 -13.84 -2.77
C SER A 30 7.43 -14.57 -3.52
N ALA A 31 7.59 -14.31 -4.81
CA ALA A 31 8.65 -14.89 -5.62
C ALA A 31 10.05 -14.48 -5.12
N ASP A 32 10.25 -13.20 -4.76
CA ASP A 32 11.51 -12.70 -4.22
C ASP A 32 11.93 -13.44 -2.95
N VAL A 33 10.98 -13.67 -2.02
CA VAL A 33 11.22 -14.43 -0.78
C VAL A 33 11.59 -15.87 -1.08
N ILE A 34 10.86 -16.54 -1.99
CA ILE A 34 11.16 -17.94 -2.39
C ILE A 34 12.55 -18.04 -3.03
N MET A 35 12.86 -17.12 -3.94
CA MET A 35 14.14 -17.12 -4.66
C MET A 35 15.32 -16.84 -3.72
N LEU A 36 15.18 -15.96 -2.73
CA LEU A 36 16.19 -15.76 -1.68
C LEU A 36 16.37 -17.02 -0.81
N GLY A 37 15.28 -17.72 -0.52
CA GLY A 37 15.33 -18.98 0.23
C GLY A 37 16.15 -20.08 -0.46
N TRP A 38 16.21 -20.06 -1.79
CA TRP A 38 17.05 -20.99 -2.57
C TRP A 38 18.53 -20.63 -2.56
N VAL A 39 18.90 -19.38 -2.22
CA VAL A 39 20.30 -18.98 -2.09
C VAL A 39 20.89 -19.52 -0.78
N SER A 40 20.35 -19.08 0.34
CA SER A 40 20.69 -19.58 1.69
C SER A 40 19.69 -19.01 2.71
N GLN A 41 19.60 -19.70 3.87
CA GLN A 41 18.80 -19.21 4.99
C GLN A 41 19.31 -17.85 5.52
N THR A 42 20.63 -17.65 5.53
CA THR A 42 21.27 -16.40 5.95
C THR A 42 20.93 -15.25 4.99
N ALA A 43 20.98 -15.48 3.66
CA ALA A 43 20.62 -14.50 2.65
C ALA A 43 19.14 -14.13 2.74
N LEU A 44 18.25 -15.11 2.96
CA LEU A 44 16.83 -14.87 3.16
C LEU A 44 16.58 -13.99 4.40
N ALA A 45 17.20 -14.31 5.52
CA ALA A 45 17.04 -13.56 6.77
C ALA A 45 17.61 -12.13 6.63
N ALA A 46 18.82 -11.98 6.08
CA ALA A 46 19.44 -10.68 5.86
C ALA A 46 18.64 -9.81 4.89
N GLY A 47 18.14 -10.40 3.78
CA GLY A 47 17.29 -9.71 2.81
C GLY A 47 15.95 -9.26 3.40
N SER A 48 15.33 -10.10 4.24
CA SER A 48 14.09 -9.75 4.94
C SER A 48 14.28 -8.57 5.89
N LEU A 49 15.39 -8.54 6.66
CA LEU A 49 15.70 -7.43 7.56
C LEU A 49 16.03 -6.15 6.77
N ALA A 50 16.83 -6.24 5.72
CA ALA A 50 17.17 -5.10 4.88
C ALA A 50 15.94 -4.51 4.16
N SER A 51 14.97 -5.34 3.78
CA SER A 51 13.73 -4.90 3.13
C SER A 51 12.81 -4.09 4.05
N GLN A 52 12.98 -4.16 5.38
CA GLN A 52 12.25 -3.31 6.33
C GLN A 52 12.54 -1.82 6.10
N ILE A 53 13.76 -1.48 5.66
CA ILE A 53 14.13 -0.10 5.33
C ILE A 53 13.29 0.40 4.13
N MET A 54 13.15 -0.44 3.11
CA MET A 54 12.30 -0.15 1.96
C MET A 54 10.81 -0.07 2.34
N PHE A 55 10.36 -0.90 3.26
CA PHE A 55 9.00 -0.85 3.80
C PHE A 55 8.71 0.50 4.47
N ILE A 56 9.62 1.00 5.32
CA ILE A 56 9.49 2.32 5.97
C ILE A 56 9.44 3.42 4.90
N LEU A 57 10.30 3.37 3.90
CA LEU A 57 10.29 4.32 2.79
C LEU A 57 8.97 4.29 2.02
N ASN A 58 8.40 3.11 1.79
CA ASN A 58 7.11 2.96 1.13
C ASN A 58 5.95 3.56 1.93
N LEU A 59 5.98 3.54 3.26
CA LEU A 59 4.98 4.23 4.10
C LEU A 59 5.03 5.76 3.87
N VAL A 60 6.23 6.33 3.74
CA VAL A 60 6.38 7.76 3.42
C VAL A 60 5.84 8.06 2.03
N TYR A 61 6.15 7.21 1.04
CA TYR A 61 5.59 7.37 -0.31
C TYR A 61 4.07 7.25 -0.33
N ALA A 62 3.48 6.35 0.45
CA ALA A 62 2.03 6.22 0.55
C ALA A 62 1.37 7.52 1.08
N GLY A 63 2.00 8.18 2.06
CA GLY A 63 1.57 9.49 2.55
C GLY A 63 1.65 10.58 1.48
N ILE A 64 2.77 10.68 0.77
CA ILE A 64 2.97 11.65 -0.33
C ILE A 64 1.96 11.37 -1.45
N ALA A 65 1.81 10.10 -1.85
CA ALA A 65 0.87 9.68 -2.89
C ALA A 65 -0.59 9.99 -2.52
N SER A 66 -0.96 9.82 -1.24
CA SER A 66 -2.29 10.18 -0.76
C SER A 66 -2.57 11.67 -0.92
N GLY A 67 -1.60 12.53 -0.59
CA GLY A 67 -1.72 13.98 -0.79
C GLY A 67 -1.84 14.37 -2.26
N ILE A 68 -1.00 13.78 -3.13
CA ILE A 68 -1.09 13.98 -4.57
C ILE A 68 -2.48 13.52 -5.06
N GLY A 69 -2.90 12.31 -4.66
CA GLY A 69 -4.17 11.71 -5.07
C GLY A 69 -5.38 12.58 -4.75
N MET A 70 -5.45 13.10 -3.51
CA MET A 70 -6.54 13.97 -3.07
C MET A 70 -6.61 15.27 -3.86
N LEU A 71 -5.48 15.98 -3.95
CA LEU A 71 -5.44 17.27 -4.61
C LEU A 71 -5.53 17.14 -6.14
N ALA A 72 -4.70 16.31 -6.76
CA ALA A 72 -4.65 16.20 -8.20
C ALA A 72 -5.97 15.69 -8.81
N ALA A 73 -6.69 14.77 -8.14
CA ALA A 73 -7.98 14.29 -8.62
C ALA A 73 -9.04 15.41 -8.63
N GLN A 74 -9.06 16.26 -7.60
CA GLN A 74 -10.00 17.39 -7.56
C GLN A 74 -9.62 18.48 -8.57
N TYR A 75 -8.33 18.84 -8.69
CA TYR A 75 -7.88 19.80 -9.72
C TYR A 75 -8.06 19.27 -11.14
N TRP A 76 -8.00 17.95 -11.33
CA TRP A 76 -8.35 17.31 -12.59
C TRP A 76 -9.83 17.50 -12.94
N GLY A 77 -10.73 17.39 -11.94
CA GLY A 77 -12.14 17.73 -12.08
C GLY A 77 -12.39 19.19 -12.49
N LYS A 78 -11.59 20.10 -11.94
CA LYS A 78 -11.60 21.54 -12.25
C LYS A 78 -10.93 21.87 -13.60
N LYS A 79 -10.23 20.89 -14.22
CA LYS A 79 -9.42 21.05 -15.44
C LYS A 79 -8.21 21.98 -15.29
N ASP A 80 -7.73 22.19 -14.07
CA ASP A 80 -6.54 22.99 -13.77
C ASP A 80 -5.28 22.13 -13.79
N THR A 81 -4.75 21.88 -14.98
CA THR A 81 -3.54 21.07 -15.19
C THR A 81 -2.28 21.74 -14.64
N ARG A 82 -2.25 23.10 -14.60
CA ARG A 82 -1.09 23.85 -14.10
C ARG A 82 -0.89 23.64 -12.59
N THR A 83 -1.97 23.62 -11.84
CA THR A 83 -1.90 23.34 -10.40
C THR A 83 -1.53 21.89 -10.15
N ILE A 84 -1.98 20.93 -10.98
CA ILE A 84 -1.54 19.53 -10.90
C ILE A 84 -0.02 19.40 -11.13
N GLU A 85 0.55 20.12 -12.11
CA GLU A 85 2.01 20.16 -12.32
C GLU A 85 2.74 20.66 -11.06
N ASN A 86 2.22 21.70 -10.40
CA ASN A 86 2.80 22.24 -9.16
C ASN A 86 2.70 21.22 -8.00
N ILE A 87 1.56 20.52 -7.86
CA ILE A 87 1.37 19.46 -6.85
C ILE A 87 2.38 18.32 -7.09
N MET A 88 2.54 17.88 -8.34
CA MET A 88 3.55 16.90 -8.73
C MET A 88 4.96 17.37 -8.36
N GLY A 89 5.28 18.65 -8.61
CA GLY A 89 6.57 19.25 -8.23
C GLY A 89 6.82 19.25 -6.71
N ILE A 90 5.79 19.55 -5.90
CA ILE A 90 5.87 19.49 -4.43
C ILE A 90 6.09 18.05 -3.98
N GLY A 91 5.31 17.11 -4.50
CA GLY A 91 5.46 15.69 -4.20
C GLY A 91 6.84 15.15 -4.55
N MET A 92 7.38 15.50 -5.72
CA MET A 92 8.73 15.13 -6.14
C MET A 92 9.81 15.71 -5.22
N LYS A 93 9.69 16.98 -4.86
CA LYS A 93 10.65 17.64 -3.95
C LYS A 93 10.74 16.91 -2.61
N LEU A 94 9.60 16.61 -2.00
CA LEU A 94 9.53 15.85 -0.75
C LEU A 94 10.04 14.42 -0.92
N SER A 95 9.63 13.75 -1.97
CA SER A 95 10.03 12.36 -2.26
C SER A 95 11.54 12.25 -2.51
N VAL A 96 12.14 13.15 -3.29
CA VAL A 96 13.58 13.19 -3.54
C VAL A 96 14.35 13.48 -2.26
N LEU A 97 13.89 14.43 -1.43
CA LEU A 97 14.56 14.76 -0.15
C LEU A 97 14.58 13.53 0.78
N VAL A 98 13.45 12.86 0.95
CA VAL A 98 13.36 11.65 1.79
C VAL A 98 14.22 10.54 1.20
N SER A 99 14.12 10.29 -0.10
CA SER A 99 14.89 9.22 -0.75
C SER A 99 16.38 9.46 -0.73
N LEU A 100 16.80 10.72 -0.84
CA LEU A 100 18.22 11.08 -0.69
C LEU A 100 18.72 10.75 0.73
N THR A 101 17.91 11.01 1.75
CA THR A 101 18.26 10.64 3.13
C THR A 101 18.42 9.12 3.25
N PHE A 102 17.44 8.33 2.75
CA PHE A 102 17.52 6.87 2.79
C PHE A 102 18.67 6.32 1.93
N PHE A 103 18.93 6.92 0.77
CA PHE A 103 20.07 6.59 -0.09
C PHE A 103 21.40 6.78 0.66
N VAL A 104 21.61 7.96 1.27
CA VAL A 104 22.82 8.25 2.04
C VAL A 104 22.98 7.26 3.19
N LEU A 105 21.93 6.99 3.94
CA LEU A 105 21.95 6.01 5.03
C LEU A 105 22.27 4.60 4.52
N ALA A 106 21.63 4.15 3.44
CA ALA A 106 21.82 2.81 2.90
C ALA A 106 23.18 2.61 2.24
N CYS A 107 23.73 3.62 1.55
CA CYS A 107 25.01 3.50 0.86
C CYS A 107 26.22 3.75 1.76
N PHE A 108 26.14 4.75 2.65
CA PHE A 108 27.28 5.16 3.47
C PHE A 108 27.26 4.59 4.89
N PHE A 109 26.06 4.31 5.45
CA PHE A 109 25.87 3.79 6.80
C PHE A 109 25.08 2.46 6.85
N PRO A 110 25.26 1.51 5.89
CA PRO A 110 24.43 0.31 5.83
C PRO A 110 24.60 -0.58 7.05
N ARG A 111 25.82 -0.61 7.63
CA ARG A 111 26.10 -1.38 8.85
C ARG A 111 25.28 -0.88 10.04
N VAL A 112 25.17 0.43 10.20
CA VAL A 112 24.37 1.05 11.27
C VAL A 112 22.91 0.73 11.09
N LEU A 113 22.39 0.79 9.85
CA LEU A 113 21.00 0.42 9.55
C LEU A 113 20.71 -1.05 9.88
N MET A 114 21.61 -1.97 9.52
CA MET A 114 21.43 -3.40 9.86
C MET A 114 21.49 -3.62 11.38
N MET A 115 22.36 -2.93 12.10
CA MET A 115 22.50 -3.04 13.57
C MET A 115 21.24 -2.58 14.32
N VAL A 116 20.36 -1.77 13.70
CA VAL A 116 19.04 -1.43 14.27
C VAL A 116 18.14 -2.64 14.36
N PHE A 117 18.29 -3.60 13.43
CA PHE A 117 17.39 -4.76 13.31
C PHE A 117 18.00 -6.04 13.88
N THR A 118 19.34 -6.17 13.92
CA THR A 118 20.00 -7.38 14.38
C THR A 118 21.41 -7.10 14.95
N SER A 119 21.81 -7.90 15.92
CA SER A 119 23.18 -7.93 16.44
C SER A 119 24.04 -9.04 15.82
N GLU A 120 23.44 -9.91 14.98
CA GLU A 120 24.10 -11.05 14.38
C GLU A 120 25.03 -10.61 13.24
N THR A 121 26.36 -10.84 13.43
CA THR A 121 27.37 -10.37 12.49
C THR A 121 27.25 -10.97 11.09
N GLY A 122 26.83 -12.22 10.99
CA GLY A 122 26.59 -12.90 9.70
C GLY A 122 25.50 -12.22 8.86
N LEU A 123 24.39 -11.86 9.50
CA LEU A 123 23.27 -11.16 8.83
C LEU A 123 23.67 -9.73 8.42
N ILE A 124 24.49 -9.06 9.25
CA ILE A 124 24.99 -7.72 8.93
C ILE A 124 25.93 -7.78 7.71
N GLN A 125 26.82 -8.77 7.64
CA GLN A 125 27.76 -8.93 6.52
C GLN A 125 27.05 -9.15 5.19
N GLU A 126 25.99 -9.96 5.17
CA GLU A 126 25.17 -10.22 3.98
C GLU A 126 24.27 -9.03 3.62
N GLY A 127 23.72 -8.33 4.62
CA GLY A 127 22.80 -7.21 4.40
C GLY A 127 23.48 -5.92 3.92
N VAL A 128 24.74 -5.68 4.31
CA VAL A 128 25.49 -4.46 3.94
C VAL A 128 25.66 -4.31 2.42
N PRO A 129 26.18 -5.29 1.65
CA PRO A 129 26.30 -5.16 0.21
C PRO A 129 24.92 -5.05 -0.49
N TYR A 130 23.90 -5.76 0.02
CA TYR A 130 22.54 -5.61 -0.47
C TYR A 130 22.05 -4.17 -0.37
N LEU A 131 22.15 -3.55 0.83
CA LEU A 131 21.69 -2.19 1.08
C LEU A 131 22.41 -1.16 0.21
N ARG A 132 23.72 -1.31 -0.01
CA ARG A 132 24.50 -0.40 -0.87
C ARG A 132 23.98 -0.40 -2.30
N VAL A 133 23.63 -1.55 -2.82
CA VAL A 133 23.14 -1.67 -4.20
C VAL A 133 21.69 -1.22 -4.30
N VAL A 134 20.81 -1.72 -3.42
CA VAL A 134 19.38 -1.39 -3.47
C VAL A 134 19.12 0.08 -3.10
N GLY A 135 19.99 0.71 -2.31
CA GLY A 135 19.86 2.14 -1.94
C GLY A 135 19.77 3.07 -3.15
N VAL A 136 20.44 2.74 -4.24
CA VAL A 136 20.36 3.53 -5.50
C VAL A 136 18.94 3.52 -6.06
N SER A 137 18.21 2.41 -5.92
CA SER A 137 16.82 2.29 -6.38
C SER A 137 15.87 3.27 -5.70
N TYR A 138 16.17 3.71 -4.47
CA TYR A 138 15.36 4.67 -3.74
C TYR A 138 15.27 6.02 -4.46
N LEU A 139 16.36 6.46 -5.09
CA LEU A 139 16.37 7.67 -5.90
C LEU A 139 15.51 7.53 -7.16
N PHE A 140 15.55 6.37 -7.82
CA PHE A 140 14.72 6.10 -9.00
C PHE A 140 13.24 6.07 -8.63
N MET A 141 12.90 5.42 -7.52
CA MET A 141 11.54 5.35 -7.00
C MET A 141 10.97 6.73 -6.64
N SER A 142 11.79 7.67 -6.16
CA SER A 142 11.34 8.99 -5.75
C SER A 142 10.64 9.77 -6.87
N ILE A 143 11.10 9.60 -8.08
CA ILE A 143 10.56 10.28 -9.27
C ILE A 143 9.45 9.43 -9.90
N SER A 144 9.70 8.14 -10.12
CA SER A 144 8.73 7.26 -10.80
C SER A 144 7.43 7.12 -10.01
N GLN A 145 7.46 6.92 -8.69
CA GLN A 145 6.25 6.73 -7.88
C GLN A 145 5.38 7.99 -7.83
N VAL A 146 5.98 9.18 -7.73
CA VAL A 146 5.25 10.45 -7.76
C VAL A 146 4.62 10.66 -9.14
N TYR A 147 5.36 10.40 -10.20
CA TYR A 147 4.84 10.50 -11.56
C TYR A 147 3.68 9.55 -11.80
N LEU A 148 3.84 8.26 -11.47
CA LEU A 148 2.80 7.24 -11.63
C LEU A 148 1.56 7.55 -10.78
N CYS A 149 1.74 8.06 -9.56
CA CYS A 149 0.63 8.50 -8.71
C CYS A 149 -0.14 9.66 -9.35
N THR A 150 0.57 10.66 -9.89
CA THR A 150 -0.05 11.77 -10.61
C THR A 150 -0.81 11.28 -11.84
N MET A 151 -0.21 10.37 -12.62
CA MET A 151 -0.89 9.78 -13.79
C MET A 151 -2.16 9.02 -13.41
N ARG A 152 -2.14 8.27 -12.31
CA ARG A 152 -3.38 7.62 -11.78
C ARG A 152 -4.44 8.64 -11.44
N SER A 153 -4.07 9.74 -10.79
CA SER A 153 -5.01 10.81 -10.37
C SER A 153 -5.69 11.53 -11.54
N VAL A 154 -5.06 11.51 -12.72
CA VAL A 154 -5.60 12.08 -13.97
C VAL A 154 -6.17 11.01 -14.92
N GLU A 155 -6.64 9.90 -14.34
CA GLU A 155 -7.31 8.78 -15.03
C GLU A 155 -6.42 7.99 -16.01
N ARG A 156 -5.09 8.19 -16.03
CA ARG A 156 -4.13 7.37 -16.80
C ARG A 156 -3.68 6.12 -16.02
N VAL A 157 -4.65 5.43 -15.43
CA VAL A 157 -4.40 4.29 -14.54
C VAL A 157 -3.78 3.11 -15.28
N VAL A 158 -4.22 2.85 -16.52
CA VAL A 158 -3.72 1.75 -17.34
C VAL A 158 -2.22 1.91 -17.61
N PHE A 159 -1.76 3.11 -17.97
CA PHE A 159 -0.34 3.41 -18.15
C PHE A 159 0.44 3.14 -16.86
N ALA A 160 -0.03 3.69 -15.73
CA ALA A 160 0.64 3.51 -14.45
C ALA A 160 0.72 2.04 -14.01
N ALA A 161 -0.37 1.28 -14.21
CA ALA A 161 -0.42 -0.14 -13.89
C ALA A 161 0.54 -0.97 -14.76
N TRP A 162 0.56 -0.74 -16.07
CA TRP A 162 1.47 -1.45 -16.98
C TRP A 162 2.94 -1.13 -16.73
N THR A 163 3.29 0.14 -16.48
CA THR A 163 4.66 0.55 -16.16
C THR A 163 5.16 -0.15 -14.90
N ASN A 164 4.35 -0.14 -13.84
CA ASN A 164 4.71 -0.83 -12.59
C ASN A 164 4.78 -2.36 -12.79
N ALA A 165 3.80 -2.97 -13.46
CA ALA A 165 3.78 -4.40 -13.74
C ALA A 165 5.00 -4.83 -14.58
N SER A 166 5.39 -4.06 -15.59
CA SER A 166 6.58 -4.33 -16.40
C SER A 166 7.85 -4.33 -15.58
N ALA A 167 8.01 -3.36 -14.66
CA ALA A 167 9.15 -3.30 -13.76
C ALA A 167 9.18 -4.51 -12.80
N LEU A 168 8.03 -4.93 -12.28
CA LEU A 168 7.92 -6.09 -11.39
C LEU A 168 8.25 -7.39 -12.12
N ILE A 169 7.73 -7.59 -13.33
CA ILE A 169 8.03 -8.77 -14.15
C ILE A 169 9.53 -8.78 -14.50
N LEU A 170 10.09 -7.64 -14.90
CA LEU A 170 11.52 -7.52 -15.17
C LEU A 170 12.36 -7.86 -13.94
N ASN A 171 11.94 -7.43 -12.75
CA ASN A 171 12.60 -7.76 -11.49
C ASN A 171 12.69 -9.28 -11.27
N ILE A 172 11.58 -10.03 -11.44
CA ILE A 172 11.61 -11.51 -11.32
C ILE A 172 12.57 -12.12 -12.34
N LEU A 173 12.52 -11.69 -13.59
CA LEU A 173 13.39 -12.23 -14.64
C LEU A 173 14.87 -11.98 -14.33
N LEU A 174 15.21 -10.78 -13.89
CA LEU A 174 16.57 -10.42 -13.51
C LEU A 174 17.01 -11.13 -12.24
N ASN A 175 16.11 -11.33 -11.26
CA ASN A 175 16.39 -12.16 -10.08
C ASN A 175 16.81 -13.58 -10.50
N ALA A 176 16.06 -14.20 -11.41
CA ALA A 176 16.41 -15.52 -11.92
C ALA A 176 17.80 -15.53 -12.59
N VAL A 177 18.09 -14.50 -13.40
CA VAL A 177 19.40 -14.38 -14.07
C VAL A 177 20.55 -14.23 -13.08
N PHE A 178 20.44 -13.30 -12.12
CA PHE A 178 21.56 -12.96 -11.23
C PHE A 178 21.72 -13.93 -10.07
N ILE A 179 20.63 -14.53 -9.57
CA ILE A 179 20.68 -15.53 -8.50
C ILE A 179 21.28 -16.84 -9.01
N PHE A 180 20.77 -17.35 -10.14
CA PHE A 180 21.19 -18.66 -10.68
C PHE A 180 22.38 -18.58 -11.64
N GLY A 181 22.82 -17.38 -12.03
CA GLY A 181 23.93 -17.19 -12.96
C GLY A 181 23.58 -17.61 -14.39
N LEU A 182 22.35 -17.31 -14.84
CA LEU A 182 21.90 -17.60 -16.18
C LEU A 182 22.51 -16.62 -17.20
N LEU A 183 22.50 -16.98 -18.48
CA LEU A 183 22.98 -16.15 -19.58
C LEU A 183 24.47 -15.72 -19.45
N GLY A 184 25.30 -16.50 -18.72
CA GLY A 184 26.72 -16.21 -18.55
C GLY A 184 27.06 -15.22 -17.43
N PHE A 185 26.06 -14.79 -16.65
CA PHE A 185 26.31 -13.97 -15.48
C PHE A 185 26.81 -14.81 -14.29
N PRO A 186 27.67 -14.24 -13.41
CA PRO A 186 28.08 -14.92 -12.20
C PRO A 186 26.90 -15.03 -11.21
N ARG A 187 26.93 -16.05 -10.36
CA ARG A 187 25.96 -16.18 -9.26
C ARG A 187 26.24 -15.11 -8.20
N MET A 188 25.34 -14.13 -8.08
CA MET A 188 25.52 -12.96 -7.22
C MET A 188 24.78 -13.08 -5.88
N GLY A 189 23.99 -14.14 -5.65
CA GLY A 189 23.24 -14.34 -4.41
C GLY A 189 22.34 -13.15 -4.06
N ILE A 190 22.42 -12.68 -2.81
CA ILE A 190 21.60 -11.57 -2.31
C ILE A 190 21.89 -10.23 -3.04
N VAL A 191 23.13 -10.00 -3.46
CA VAL A 191 23.51 -8.80 -4.22
C VAL A 191 22.84 -8.79 -5.60
N GLY A 192 22.66 -9.98 -6.18
CA GLY A 192 21.93 -10.14 -7.44
C GLY A 192 20.48 -9.69 -7.34
N VAL A 193 19.81 -9.96 -6.22
CA VAL A 193 18.44 -9.50 -5.96
C VAL A 193 18.39 -7.97 -5.85
N ALA A 194 19.37 -7.36 -5.15
CA ALA A 194 19.47 -5.91 -5.04
C ALA A 194 19.71 -5.25 -6.42
N LEU A 195 20.57 -5.86 -7.25
CA LEU A 195 20.86 -5.38 -8.59
C LEU A 195 19.65 -5.50 -9.52
N ALA A 196 18.92 -6.62 -9.45
CA ALA A 196 17.69 -6.83 -10.21
C ALA A 196 16.63 -5.77 -9.86
N THR A 197 16.44 -5.51 -8.56
CA THR A 197 15.53 -4.47 -8.08
C THR A 197 15.96 -3.09 -8.57
N THR A 198 17.23 -2.75 -8.44
CA THR A 198 17.76 -1.45 -8.86
C THR A 198 17.61 -1.25 -10.38
N THR A 199 17.92 -2.27 -11.18
CA THR A 199 17.76 -2.24 -12.62
C THR A 199 16.30 -2.10 -13.03
N ALA A 200 15.40 -2.87 -12.43
CA ALA A 200 13.97 -2.80 -12.71
C ALA A 200 13.39 -1.40 -12.39
N ARG A 201 13.78 -0.79 -11.27
CA ARG A 201 13.39 0.57 -10.91
C ARG A 201 14.01 1.62 -11.83
N GLY A 202 15.23 1.39 -12.32
CA GLY A 202 15.83 2.24 -13.34
C GLY A 202 15.04 2.21 -14.66
N VAL A 203 14.63 1.03 -15.11
CA VAL A 203 13.79 0.88 -16.32
C VAL A 203 12.42 1.53 -16.12
N GLU A 204 11.79 1.36 -14.94
CA GLU A 204 10.54 2.06 -14.58
C GLU A 204 10.68 3.57 -14.71
N LEU A 205 11.77 4.13 -14.20
CA LEU A 205 12.06 5.56 -14.32
C LEU A 205 12.22 5.99 -15.78
N VAL A 206 12.96 5.22 -16.60
CA VAL A 206 13.15 5.52 -18.03
C VAL A 206 11.81 5.54 -18.76
N ILE A 207 10.92 4.57 -18.49
CA ILE A 207 9.57 4.54 -19.07
C ILE A 207 8.77 5.77 -18.66
N CYS A 208 8.82 6.15 -17.38
CA CYS A 208 8.15 7.35 -16.87
C CYS A 208 8.68 8.64 -17.53
N MET A 209 9.99 8.76 -17.69
CA MET A 209 10.61 9.92 -18.34
C MET A 209 10.26 10.00 -19.83
N ALA A 210 10.27 8.86 -20.54
CA ALA A 210 9.87 8.78 -21.95
C ALA A 210 8.40 9.19 -22.15
N ASP A 211 7.50 8.74 -21.25
CA ASP A 211 6.10 9.17 -21.25
C ASP A 211 5.96 10.66 -20.92
N ALA A 212 6.69 11.15 -19.93
CA ALA A 212 6.68 12.56 -19.54
C ALA A 212 7.10 13.52 -20.67
N CYS A 213 7.99 13.06 -21.56
CA CYS A 213 8.40 13.80 -22.77
C CYS A 213 7.30 13.79 -23.85
N ARG A 214 6.49 12.74 -23.92
CA ARG A 214 5.43 12.57 -24.93
C ARG A 214 4.09 13.14 -24.51
N PHE A 215 3.75 13.02 -23.23
CA PHE A 215 2.45 13.43 -22.69
C PHE A 215 2.43 14.94 -22.40
N GLN A 216 1.74 15.69 -23.24
CA GLN A 216 1.73 17.16 -23.22
C GLN A 216 0.69 17.78 -22.30
N THR A 217 -0.30 17.01 -21.81
CA THR A 217 -1.40 17.54 -20.98
C THR A 217 -0.92 17.93 -19.58
N ILE A 218 0.00 17.16 -19.00
CA ILE A 218 0.67 17.46 -17.72
C ILE A 218 2.17 17.32 -17.99
N ARG A 219 2.85 18.44 -17.94
CA ARG A 219 4.28 18.50 -18.29
C ARG A 219 5.14 18.33 -17.06
N PHE A 220 6.06 17.40 -17.13
CA PHE A 220 7.16 17.35 -16.18
C PHE A 220 8.17 18.45 -16.50
N ARG A 221 8.20 19.49 -15.67
CA ARG A 221 9.17 20.60 -15.80
C ARG A 221 10.11 20.56 -14.61
N PRO A 222 11.41 20.29 -14.77
CA PRO A 222 12.38 20.29 -13.67
C PRO A 222 12.38 21.61 -12.87
N ALA A 223 12.06 22.73 -13.53
CA ALA A 223 11.92 24.04 -12.88
C ALA A 223 10.86 24.06 -11.76
N LEU A 224 9.85 23.15 -11.79
CA LEU A 224 8.83 23.05 -10.74
C LEU A 224 9.42 22.54 -9.41
N LEU A 225 10.54 21.82 -9.44
CA LEU A 225 11.26 21.41 -8.24
C LEU A 225 11.79 22.62 -7.44
N PHE A 226 12.08 23.73 -8.13
CA PHE A 226 12.60 24.95 -7.50
C PHE A 226 11.53 26.02 -7.24
N ARG A 227 10.34 25.87 -7.85
CA ARG A 227 9.25 26.80 -7.66
C ARG A 227 8.63 26.64 -6.27
N HIS A 228 8.48 27.75 -5.54
CA HIS A 228 7.91 27.76 -4.20
C HIS A 228 6.50 28.38 -4.24
N ASN A 229 5.47 27.55 -3.97
CA ASN A 229 4.11 28.02 -3.70
C ASN A 229 3.74 27.64 -2.27
N LYS A 230 3.89 28.60 -1.36
CA LYS A 230 3.70 28.39 0.08
C LYS A 230 2.28 27.90 0.41
N ILE A 231 1.28 28.48 -0.24
CA ILE A 231 -0.15 28.14 0.02
C ILE A 231 -0.43 26.70 -0.41
N LEU A 232 -0.02 26.34 -1.63
CA LEU A 232 -0.22 25.00 -2.14
C LEU A 232 0.58 23.95 -1.34
N PHE A 233 1.77 24.29 -0.88
CA PHE A 233 2.58 23.44 0.00
C PHE A 233 1.89 23.23 1.35
N GLN A 234 1.32 24.27 1.95
CA GLN A 234 0.57 24.15 3.20
C GLN A 234 -0.68 23.27 3.03
N ASP A 235 -1.41 23.44 1.94
CA ASP A 235 -2.56 22.60 1.63
C ASP A 235 -2.12 21.15 1.39
N PHE A 236 -1.03 20.93 0.65
CA PHE A 236 -0.45 19.60 0.46
C PHE A 236 -0.12 18.92 1.80
N MET A 237 0.60 19.58 2.67
CA MET A 237 0.95 19.04 3.99
C MET A 237 -0.26 18.80 4.88
N LYS A 238 -1.26 19.68 4.83
CA LYS A 238 -2.51 19.56 5.59
C LYS A 238 -3.26 18.26 5.28
N TYR A 239 -3.22 17.79 4.03
CA TYR A 239 -3.93 16.58 3.58
C TYR A 239 -3.02 15.34 3.58
N SER A 240 -1.75 15.50 3.25
CA SER A 240 -0.77 14.39 3.21
C SER A 240 -0.38 13.91 4.61
N LEU A 241 -0.15 14.81 5.57
CA LEU A 241 0.37 14.45 6.88
C LEU A 241 -0.58 13.54 7.69
N PRO A 242 -1.89 13.80 7.76
CA PRO A 242 -2.82 12.86 8.40
C PRO A 242 -2.90 11.51 7.67
N ALA A 243 -2.82 11.50 6.33
CA ALA A 243 -2.80 10.27 5.57
C ALA A 243 -1.52 9.47 5.82
N PHE A 244 -0.36 10.12 5.88
CA PHE A 244 0.90 9.49 6.28
C PHE A 244 0.83 8.92 7.71
N GLY A 245 0.31 9.70 8.66
CA GLY A 245 0.09 9.24 10.03
C GLY A 245 -0.81 8.00 10.09
N ASN A 246 -1.84 7.95 9.26
CA ASN A 246 -2.74 6.81 9.14
C ASN A 246 -2.01 5.55 8.66
N GLU A 247 -1.19 5.65 7.60
CA GLU A 247 -0.41 4.52 7.07
C GLU A 247 0.60 4.00 8.12
N VAL A 248 1.29 4.90 8.82
CA VAL A 248 2.24 4.53 9.88
C VAL A 248 1.53 3.86 11.05
N CYS A 249 0.44 4.44 11.55
CA CYS A 249 -0.34 3.86 12.65
C CYS A 249 -0.87 2.47 12.30
N TRP A 250 -1.34 2.29 11.06
CA TRP A 250 -1.84 1.04 10.55
C TRP A 250 -0.73 -0.02 10.47
N GLY A 251 0.42 0.33 9.86
CA GLY A 251 1.59 -0.56 9.78
C GLY A 251 2.11 -0.99 11.16
N LEU A 252 2.21 -0.05 12.11
CA LEU A 252 2.63 -0.35 13.47
C LEU A 252 1.61 -1.23 14.22
N ALA A 253 0.31 -1.00 14.06
CA ALA A 253 -0.73 -1.81 14.71
C ALA A 253 -0.69 -3.26 14.22
N PHE A 254 -0.52 -3.50 12.92
CA PHE A 254 -0.34 -4.87 12.38
C PHE A 254 0.94 -5.53 12.90
N SER A 255 2.01 -4.76 13.09
CA SER A 255 3.22 -5.26 13.74
C SER A 255 2.95 -5.68 15.19
N MET A 256 2.17 -4.90 15.93
CA MET A 256 1.76 -5.25 17.31
C MET A 256 0.87 -6.49 17.36
N TYR A 257 -0.04 -6.65 16.39
CA TYR A 257 -0.82 -7.91 16.29
C TYR A 257 0.09 -9.11 16.07
N SER A 258 1.12 -8.99 15.23
CA SER A 258 2.11 -10.05 15.02
C SER A 258 2.92 -10.35 16.28
N VAL A 259 3.26 -9.32 17.07
CA VAL A 259 3.93 -9.50 18.37
C VAL A 259 3.04 -10.26 19.34
N ILE A 260 1.76 -9.89 19.46
CA ILE A 260 0.80 -10.61 20.31
C ILE A 260 0.68 -12.08 19.90
N MET A 261 0.53 -12.34 18.58
CA MET A 261 0.46 -13.70 18.04
C MET A 261 1.76 -14.49 18.32
N GLY A 262 2.92 -13.83 18.23
CA GLY A 262 4.22 -14.44 18.53
C GLY A 262 4.34 -14.98 19.93
N HIS A 263 3.74 -14.30 20.92
CA HIS A 263 3.73 -14.74 22.32
C HIS A 263 2.69 -15.82 22.61
N LEU A 264 1.73 -16.06 21.72
CA LEU A 264 0.74 -17.14 21.85
C LEU A 264 1.25 -18.50 21.36
N GLY A 265 2.46 -18.54 20.78
CA GLY A 265 3.15 -19.76 20.38
C GLY A 265 3.39 -19.88 18.88
N SER A 266 4.35 -20.75 18.52
CA SER A 266 4.79 -20.95 17.14
C SER A 266 3.68 -21.46 16.22
N ASP A 267 2.77 -22.30 16.74
CA ASP A 267 1.62 -22.81 15.98
C ASP A 267 0.67 -21.68 15.54
N MET A 268 0.47 -20.69 16.42
CA MET A 268 -0.36 -19.53 16.12
C MET A 268 0.28 -18.62 15.07
N VAL A 269 1.60 -18.43 15.16
CA VAL A 269 2.37 -17.67 14.17
C VAL A 269 2.33 -18.33 12.80
N ALA A 270 2.50 -19.65 12.74
CA ALA A 270 2.46 -20.40 11.49
C ALA A 270 1.08 -20.32 10.82
N ALA A 271 0.01 -20.51 11.60
CA ALA A 271 -1.36 -20.35 11.11
C ALA A 271 -1.62 -18.90 10.61
N ASN A 272 -1.21 -17.88 11.38
CA ASN A 272 -1.39 -16.48 11.02
C ASN A 272 -0.66 -16.08 9.72
N ALA A 273 0.51 -16.66 9.46
CA ALA A 273 1.25 -16.42 8.22
C ALA A 273 0.43 -16.81 6.98
N VAL A 274 -0.24 -17.96 7.01
CA VAL A 274 -1.14 -18.41 5.92
C VAL A 274 -2.39 -17.53 5.84
N VAL A 275 -2.95 -17.14 6.99
CA VAL A 275 -4.13 -16.27 7.05
C VAL A 275 -3.85 -14.90 6.42
N ILE A 276 -2.66 -14.33 6.62
CA ILE A 276 -2.28 -13.05 6.00
C ILE A 276 -2.33 -13.15 4.47
N VAL A 277 -1.86 -14.25 3.90
CA VAL A 277 -1.94 -14.49 2.44
C VAL A 277 -3.40 -14.56 1.98
N ALA A 278 -4.24 -15.32 2.69
CA ALA A 278 -5.66 -15.44 2.39
C ALA A 278 -6.37 -14.07 2.47
N ARG A 279 -6.08 -13.28 3.51
CA ARG A 279 -6.63 -11.94 3.69
C ARG A 279 -6.22 -11.00 2.56
N ASN A 280 -4.95 -10.99 2.19
CA ASN A 280 -4.45 -10.15 1.10
C ASN A 280 -5.16 -10.46 -0.23
N LEU A 281 -5.40 -11.74 -0.54
CA LEU A 281 -6.18 -12.14 -1.70
C LEU A 281 -7.64 -11.70 -1.60
N GLY A 282 -8.27 -11.84 -0.43
CA GLY A 282 -9.65 -11.42 -0.21
C GLY A 282 -9.86 -9.90 -0.31
N THR A 283 -8.84 -9.10 0.04
CA THR A 283 -8.95 -7.64 0.09
C THR A 283 -8.38 -6.92 -1.13
N VAL A 284 -7.69 -7.62 -2.03
CA VAL A 284 -7.05 -6.99 -3.20
C VAL A 284 -8.01 -6.19 -4.08
N ILE A 285 -9.23 -6.68 -4.24
CA ILE A 285 -10.29 -6.02 -5.03
C ILE A 285 -10.73 -4.73 -4.34
N CYS A 286 -10.92 -4.73 -3.03
CA CYS A 286 -11.39 -3.54 -2.31
C CYS A 286 -10.35 -2.42 -2.29
N PHE A 287 -9.04 -2.73 -2.22
CA PHE A 287 -8.00 -1.72 -2.36
C PHE A 287 -7.98 -1.09 -3.76
N GLY A 288 -8.17 -1.88 -4.80
CA GLY A 288 -8.31 -1.37 -6.16
C GLY A 288 -9.52 -0.47 -6.34
N LEU A 289 -10.66 -0.87 -5.78
CA LEU A 289 -11.88 -0.07 -5.75
C LEU A 289 -11.68 1.22 -4.94
N ALA A 290 -11.08 1.17 -3.76
CA ALA A 290 -10.82 2.36 -2.94
C ALA A 290 -10.03 3.43 -3.70
N ASN A 291 -8.96 3.03 -4.39
CA ASN A 291 -8.18 3.95 -5.23
C ASN A 291 -8.99 4.50 -6.40
N ALA A 292 -9.75 3.67 -7.10
CA ALA A 292 -10.61 4.14 -8.20
C ALA A 292 -11.69 5.10 -7.71
N GLY A 293 -12.28 4.83 -6.55
CA GLY A 293 -13.27 5.70 -5.91
C GLY A 293 -12.69 7.05 -5.52
N ALA A 294 -11.49 7.08 -4.94
CA ALA A 294 -10.81 8.33 -4.61
C ALA A 294 -10.62 9.22 -5.84
N ILE A 295 -10.25 8.64 -6.99
CA ILE A 295 -10.07 9.37 -8.26
C ILE A 295 -11.41 9.88 -8.80
N LEU A 296 -12.41 9.00 -8.92
CA LEU A 296 -13.71 9.37 -9.51
C LEU A 296 -14.48 10.37 -8.68
N LEU A 297 -14.58 10.15 -7.37
CA LEU A 297 -15.28 11.04 -6.46
C LEU A 297 -14.51 12.36 -6.32
N GLY A 298 -13.18 12.32 -6.21
CA GLY A 298 -12.34 13.51 -6.17
C GLY A 298 -12.53 14.38 -7.40
N LYS A 299 -12.53 13.80 -8.60
CA LYS A 299 -12.82 14.49 -9.86
C LYS A 299 -14.22 15.12 -9.86
N THR A 300 -15.23 14.40 -9.39
CA THR A 300 -16.62 14.88 -9.36
C THR A 300 -16.80 16.03 -8.37
N ILE A 301 -16.12 15.97 -7.20
CA ILE A 301 -16.08 17.04 -6.20
C ILE A 301 -15.40 18.28 -6.79
N GLY A 302 -14.23 18.10 -7.41
CA GLY A 302 -13.47 19.19 -8.03
C GLY A 302 -14.22 19.89 -9.17
N ALA A 303 -15.07 19.15 -9.89
CA ALA A 303 -15.97 19.70 -10.90
C ALA A 303 -17.21 20.43 -10.31
N GLY A 304 -17.40 20.44 -8.99
CA GLY A 304 -18.50 21.12 -8.31
C GLY A 304 -19.84 20.37 -8.31
N HIS A 305 -19.89 19.13 -8.80
CA HIS A 305 -21.16 18.38 -8.96
C HIS A 305 -21.54 17.60 -7.67
N MET A 306 -21.81 18.31 -6.56
CA MET A 306 -21.99 17.71 -5.22
C MET A 306 -23.16 16.72 -5.12
N GLU A 307 -24.29 16.95 -5.79
CA GLU A 307 -25.43 16.01 -5.78
C GLU A 307 -25.08 14.69 -6.46
N ARG A 308 -24.27 14.76 -7.53
CA ARG A 308 -23.75 13.57 -8.19
C ARG A 308 -22.79 12.79 -7.30
N VAL A 309 -21.96 13.47 -6.52
CA VAL A 309 -21.05 12.83 -5.56
C VAL A 309 -21.80 11.95 -4.56
N LYS A 310 -22.93 12.42 -4.02
CA LYS A 310 -23.75 11.63 -3.09
C LYS A 310 -24.27 10.34 -3.74
N ALA A 311 -24.80 10.45 -4.97
CA ALA A 311 -25.29 9.30 -5.71
C ALA A 311 -24.16 8.30 -6.05
N ASP A 312 -23.04 8.80 -6.54
CA ASP A 312 -21.89 7.99 -6.94
C ASP A 312 -21.22 7.33 -5.72
N ALA A 313 -21.08 8.02 -4.58
CA ALA A 313 -20.60 7.46 -3.33
C ALA A 313 -21.51 6.32 -2.83
N SER A 314 -22.83 6.47 -2.94
CA SER A 314 -23.77 5.39 -2.56
C SER A 314 -23.65 4.16 -3.47
N ARG A 315 -23.47 4.36 -4.78
CA ARG A 315 -23.22 3.26 -5.73
C ARG A 315 -21.90 2.58 -5.42
N PHE A 316 -20.88 3.38 -5.11
CA PHE A 316 -19.55 2.90 -4.76
C PHE A 316 -19.57 2.02 -3.50
N CYS A 317 -20.25 2.46 -2.43
CA CYS A 317 -20.42 1.65 -1.22
C CYS A 317 -21.10 0.29 -1.50
N ARG A 318 -22.09 0.25 -2.40
CA ARG A 318 -22.75 -1.01 -2.78
C ARG A 318 -21.80 -1.97 -3.47
N VAL A 319 -21.00 -1.49 -4.42
CA VAL A 319 -20.00 -2.33 -5.11
C VAL A 319 -18.95 -2.84 -4.13
N THR A 320 -18.51 -1.99 -3.20
CA THR A 320 -17.55 -2.38 -2.17
C THR A 320 -18.11 -3.44 -1.22
N PHE A 321 -19.37 -3.29 -0.80
CA PHE A 321 -20.03 -4.32 0.00
C PHE A 321 -20.06 -5.68 -0.73
N LEU A 322 -20.42 -5.66 -2.01
CA LEU A 322 -20.38 -6.87 -2.84
C LEU A 322 -18.95 -7.42 -2.99
N SER A 323 -17.95 -6.56 -3.14
CA SER A 323 -16.55 -7.00 -3.22
C SER A 323 -16.05 -7.62 -1.92
N GLY A 324 -16.50 -7.12 -0.76
CA GLY A 324 -16.21 -7.72 0.54
C GLY A 324 -16.83 -9.11 0.69
N ILE A 325 -18.09 -9.28 0.26
CA ILE A 325 -18.75 -10.60 0.21
C ILE A 325 -17.98 -11.53 -0.73
N THR A 326 -17.60 -11.06 -1.92
CA THR A 326 -16.84 -11.85 -2.89
C THR A 326 -15.49 -12.28 -2.31
N GLY A 327 -14.80 -11.38 -1.59
CA GLY A 327 -13.54 -11.70 -0.89
C GLY A 327 -13.72 -12.77 0.18
N GLY A 328 -14.78 -12.70 0.98
CA GLY A 328 -15.13 -13.72 1.97
C GLY A 328 -15.45 -15.09 1.32
N ILE A 329 -16.24 -15.09 0.25
CA ILE A 329 -16.54 -16.32 -0.53
C ILE A 329 -15.25 -16.89 -1.14
N LEU A 330 -14.36 -16.05 -1.66
CA LEU A 330 -13.07 -16.48 -2.22
C LEU A 330 -12.22 -17.19 -1.16
N ILE A 331 -12.12 -16.63 0.05
CA ILE A 331 -11.42 -17.28 1.17
C ILE A 331 -12.06 -18.64 1.48
N PHE A 332 -13.39 -18.73 1.50
CA PHE A 332 -14.09 -19.98 1.74
C PHE A 332 -13.79 -21.05 0.69
N LEU A 333 -13.89 -20.68 -0.59
CA LEU A 333 -13.63 -21.59 -1.71
C LEU A 333 -12.17 -22.06 -1.77
N LEU A 334 -11.22 -21.15 -1.46
CA LEU A 334 -9.79 -21.45 -1.45
C LEU A 334 -9.31 -22.04 -0.11
N ARG A 335 -10.20 -22.21 0.87
CA ARG A 335 -9.83 -22.79 2.18
C ARG A 335 -9.10 -24.14 2.06
N PRO A 336 -9.52 -25.11 1.22
CA PRO A 336 -8.77 -26.35 1.06
C PRO A 336 -7.34 -26.13 0.56
N VAL A 337 -7.12 -25.14 -0.30
CA VAL A 337 -5.80 -24.79 -0.81
C VAL A 337 -4.95 -24.21 0.31
N PHE A 338 -5.47 -23.26 1.09
CA PHE A 338 -4.76 -22.66 2.23
C PHE A 338 -4.43 -23.68 3.31
N MET A 339 -5.32 -24.64 3.59
CA MET A 339 -5.09 -25.72 4.57
C MET A 339 -3.96 -26.67 4.17
N ASN A 340 -3.62 -26.74 2.89
CA ASN A 340 -2.57 -27.61 2.34
C ASN A 340 -1.36 -26.81 1.83
N MET A 341 -1.33 -25.49 2.04
CA MET A 341 -0.31 -24.60 1.47
C MET A 341 1.05 -24.73 2.19
N ALA A 342 1.05 -25.18 3.45
CA ALA A 342 2.24 -25.33 4.26
C ALA A 342 2.15 -26.62 5.09
N ASP A 343 3.30 -27.20 5.40
CA ASP A 343 3.41 -28.33 6.34
C ASP A 343 3.21 -27.83 7.77
N LEU A 344 1.95 -27.83 8.20
CA LEU A 344 1.52 -27.37 9.51
C LEU A 344 1.30 -28.54 10.46
N THR A 345 1.61 -28.34 11.75
CA THR A 345 1.21 -29.26 12.81
C THR A 345 -0.32 -29.37 12.87
N GLU A 346 -0.83 -30.44 13.48
CA GLU A 346 -2.28 -30.58 13.66
C GLU A 346 -2.90 -29.42 14.44
N VAL A 347 -2.18 -28.91 15.45
CA VAL A 347 -2.61 -27.75 16.25
C VAL A 347 -2.67 -26.48 15.38
N SER A 348 -1.60 -26.17 14.63
CA SER A 348 -1.58 -25.05 13.70
C SER A 348 -2.68 -25.15 12.66
N ARG A 349 -2.93 -26.34 12.13
CA ARG A 349 -3.99 -26.60 11.15
C ARG A 349 -5.38 -26.37 11.74
N GLY A 350 -5.59 -26.76 13.02
CA GLY A 350 -6.79 -26.46 13.78
C GLY A 350 -7.01 -24.95 13.93
N TYR A 351 -5.98 -24.21 14.31
CA TYR A 351 -6.02 -22.75 14.40
C TYR A 351 -6.31 -22.11 13.04
N LEU A 352 -5.61 -22.50 11.99
CA LEU A 352 -5.81 -21.98 10.63
C LEU A 352 -7.25 -22.16 10.16
N SER A 353 -7.84 -23.33 10.41
CA SER A 353 -9.22 -23.63 10.03
C SER A 353 -10.21 -22.60 10.59
N VAL A 354 -10.12 -22.29 11.89
CA VAL A 354 -11.00 -21.32 12.57
C VAL A 354 -10.68 -19.89 12.15
N MET A 355 -9.40 -19.55 12.05
CA MET A 355 -8.96 -18.23 11.65
C MET A 355 -9.41 -17.88 10.23
N LEU A 356 -9.45 -18.82 9.29
CA LEU A 356 -9.99 -18.60 7.95
C LEU A 356 -11.49 -18.27 7.99
N TYR A 357 -12.29 -18.92 8.85
CA TYR A 357 -13.70 -18.56 9.03
C TYR A 357 -13.85 -17.15 9.62
N ILE A 358 -13.02 -16.78 10.60
CA ILE A 358 -12.99 -15.43 11.15
C ILE A 358 -12.68 -14.42 10.04
N ASN A 359 -11.73 -14.71 9.15
CA ASN A 359 -11.37 -13.81 8.07
C ASN A 359 -12.42 -13.65 6.98
N MET A 360 -13.35 -14.58 6.80
CA MET A 360 -14.45 -14.41 5.86
C MET A 360 -15.33 -13.20 6.20
N TYR A 361 -15.64 -12.98 7.48
CA TYR A 361 -16.40 -11.79 7.87
C TYR A 361 -15.49 -10.56 8.07
N TYR A 362 -14.25 -10.76 8.54
CA TYR A 362 -13.28 -9.68 8.72
C TYR A 362 -13.02 -8.91 7.43
N VAL A 363 -12.83 -9.63 6.31
CA VAL A 363 -12.62 -9.03 4.99
C VAL A 363 -13.80 -8.15 4.55
N LEU A 364 -15.02 -8.48 4.93
CA LEU A 364 -16.19 -7.62 4.66
C LEU A 364 -16.10 -6.29 5.41
N GLY A 365 -15.77 -6.32 6.71
CA GLY A 365 -15.55 -5.12 7.52
C GLY A 365 -14.42 -4.28 6.97
N GLN A 366 -13.26 -4.91 6.71
CA GLN A 366 -12.08 -4.26 6.15
C GLN A 366 -12.38 -3.64 4.78
N ALA A 367 -13.10 -4.32 3.88
CA ALA A 367 -13.48 -3.78 2.59
C ALA A 367 -14.30 -2.49 2.72
N MET A 368 -15.31 -2.49 3.57
CA MET A 368 -16.17 -1.32 3.79
C MET A 368 -15.38 -0.15 4.39
N ASN A 369 -14.62 -0.38 5.45
CA ASN A 369 -13.88 0.66 6.16
C ASN A 369 -12.76 1.25 5.31
N THR A 370 -11.94 0.39 4.67
CA THR A 370 -10.87 0.83 3.76
C THR A 370 -11.42 1.67 2.62
N THR A 371 -12.52 1.25 2.02
CA THR A 371 -13.13 1.99 0.91
C THR A 371 -13.69 3.32 1.35
N LEU A 372 -14.33 3.40 2.50
CA LEU A 372 -14.86 4.67 3.03
C LEU A 372 -13.72 5.61 3.44
N ILE A 373 -12.72 5.13 4.17
CA ILE A 373 -11.61 5.97 4.65
C ILE A 373 -10.69 6.36 3.49
N CYS A 374 -10.15 5.36 2.76
CA CYS A 374 -9.14 5.60 1.72
C CYS A 374 -9.73 6.02 0.38
N GLY A 375 -10.97 5.62 0.08
CA GLY A 375 -11.67 5.99 -1.15
C GLY A 375 -12.49 7.26 -1.01
N VAL A 376 -13.52 7.21 -0.16
CA VAL A 376 -14.55 8.26 -0.09
C VAL A 376 -14.07 9.49 0.68
N PHE A 377 -13.57 9.32 1.91
CA PHE A 377 -13.16 10.47 2.73
C PHE A 377 -11.92 11.15 2.19
N ARG A 378 -10.94 10.38 1.69
CA ARG A 378 -9.77 10.97 1.02
C ARG A 378 -10.18 11.73 -0.25
N ALA A 379 -11.17 11.26 -1.03
CA ALA A 379 -11.67 12.00 -2.19
C ALA A 379 -12.16 13.42 -1.83
N GLY A 380 -12.77 13.56 -0.66
CA GLY A 380 -13.23 14.84 -0.12
C GLY A 380 -12.19 15.60 0.72
N GLY A 381 -10.94 15.15 0.79
CA GLY A 381 -9.89 15.81 1.57
C GLY A 381 -10.04 15.63 3.09
N ASP A 382 -10.83 14.66 3.55
CA ASP A 382 -11.06 14.42 4.99
C ASP A 382 -10.21 13.28 5.55
N SER A 383 -8.91 13.28 5.20
CA SER A 383 -7.93 12.30 5.68
C SER A 383 -7.74 12.34 7.21
N ARG A 384 -7.93 13.52 7.81
CA ARG A 384 -7.77 13.71 9.27
C ARG A 384 -8.77 12.89 10.08
N TRP A 385 -10.02 12.85 9.64
CA TRP A 385 -11.04 12.09 10.36
C TRP A 385 -10.78 10.57 10.29
N GLY A 386 -10.40 10.07 9.11
CA GLY A 386 -10.00 8.67 8.94
C GLY A 386 -8.80 8.28 9.82
N PHE A 387 -7.77 9.14 9.88
CA PHE A 387 -6.61 8.95 10.75
C PHE A 387 -7.01 8.86 12.23
N ILE A 388 -7.81 9.81 12.73
CA ILE A 388 -8.27 9.81 14.14
C ILE A 388 -9.07 8.55 14.45
N CYS A 389 -9.96 8.14 13.54
CA CYS A 389 -10.77 6.95 13.70
C CYS A 389 -9.91 5.68 13.84
N ASP A 390 -8.93 5.50 12.94
CA ASP A 390 -8.03 4.35 12.97
C ASP A 390 -7.09 4.36 14.19
N VAL A 391 -6.61 5.53 14.63
CA VAL A 391 -5.81 5.63 15.86
C VAL A 391 -6.62 5.19 17.06
N ILE A 392 -7.86 5.67 17.21
CA ILE A 392 -8.72 5.29 18.34
C ILE A 392 -9.02 3.80 18.29
N ASP A 393 -9.43 3.29 17.13
CA ASP A 393 -9.82 1.90 16.97
C ASP A 393 -8.65 0.93 17.21
N MET A 394 -7.51 1.17 16.55
CA MET A 394 -6.37 0.25 16.64
C MET A 394 -5.60 0.39 17.97
N TRP A 395 -5.31 1.62 18.39
CA TRP A 395 -4.40 1.88 19.52
C TRP A 395 -5.08 2.03 20.86
N LEU A 396 -6.36 2.42 20.92
CA LEU A 396 -7.11 2.49 22.18
C LEU A 396 -8.07 1.32 22.38
N PHE A 397 -8.40 0.57 21.33
CA PHE A 397 -9.29 -0.59 21.43
C PHE A 397 -8.57 -1.90 21.09
N ALA A 398 -8.18 -2.14 19.83
CA ALA A 398 -7.75 -3.46 19.37
C ALA A 398 -6.42 -3.94 19.98
N VAL A 399 -5.37 -3.10 19.97
CA VAL A 399 -4.07 -3.45 20.55
C VAL A 399 -4.16 -3.67 22.06
N PRO A 400 -4.75 -2.75 22.87
CA PRO A 400 -4.91 -2.99 24.29
C PRO A 400 -5.78 -4.22 24.61
N LEU A 401 -6.87 -4.42 23.86
CA LEU A 401 -7.73 -5.60 24.04
C LEU A 401 -6.96 -6.90 23.74
N GLY A 402 -6.13 -6.90 22.69
CA GLY A 402 -5.25 -8.02 22.36
C GLY A 402 -4.24 -8.31 23.46
N PHE A 403 -3.58 -7.27 24.02
CA PHE A 403 -2.66 -7.43 25.14
C PHE A 403 -3.36 -7.91 26.42
N ILE A 404 -4.48 -7.32 26.79
CA ILE A 404 -5.23 -7.71 28.00
C ILE A 404 -5.72 -9.15 27.86
N SER A 405 -6.29 -9.52 26.72
CA SER A 405 -6.80 -10.87 26.48
C SER A 405 -5.70 -11.94 26.48
N ALA A 406 -4.52 -11.62 25.92
CA ALA A 406 -3.42 -12.55 25.82
C ALA A 406 -2.64 -12.69 27.14
N PHE A 407 -2.28 -11.58 27.79
CA PHE A 407 -1.31 -11.57 28.90
C PHE A 407 -1.94 -11.45 30.29
N VAL A 408 -3.08 -10.74 30.40
CA VAL A 408 -3.78 -10.57 31.69
C VAL A 408 -4.81 -11.66 31.88
N LEU A 409 -5.71 -11.83 30.92
CA LEU A 409 -6.81 -12.80 31.00
C LEU A 409 -6.35 -14.22 30.58
N LYS A 410 -5.22 -14.33 29.88
CA LYS A 410 -4.65 -15.59 29.38
C LYS A 410 -5.67 -16.45 28.64
N LEU A 411 -6.45 -15.82 27.77
CA LEU A 411 -7.46 -16.50 26.99
C LEU A 411 -6.82 -17.44 25.94
N PRO A 412 -7.55 -18.48 25.50
CA PRO A 412 -7.08 -19.33 24.41
C PRO A 412 -6.74 -18.52 23.15
N PRO A 413 -5.70 -18.90 22.37
CA PRO A 413 -5.19 -18.09 21.24
C PRO A 413 -6.26 -17.68 20.21
N LEU A 414 -7.23 -18.55 19.93
CA LEU A 414 -8.32 -18.24 19.00
C LEU A 414 -9.25 -17.14 19.49
N TRP A 415 -9.49 -17.07 20.81
CA TRP A 415 -10.28 -15.98 21.39
C TRP A 415 -9.55 -14.64 21.33
N VAL A 416 -8.24 -14.63 21.57
CA VAL A 416 -7.41 -13.42 21.41
C VAL A 416 -7.47 -12.93 19.97
N TYR A 417 -7.30 -13.85 19.02
CA TYR A 417 -7.41 -13.53 17.60
C TYR A 417 -8.77 -12.97 17.20
N PHE A 418 -9.85 -13.60 17.67
CA PHE A 418 -11.21 -13.16 17.43
C PHE A 418 -11.45 -11.74 17.96
N LEU A 419 -11.01 -11.46 19.20
CA LEU A 419 -11.18 -10.16 19.84
C LEU A 419 -10.43 -9.04 19.11
N ILE A 420 -9.20 -9.32 18.61
CA ILE A 420 -8.46 -8.37 17.79
C ILE A 420 -9.20 -8.09 16.48
N CYS A 421 -9.78 -9.11 15.84
CA CYS A 421 -10.52 -8.98 14.60
C CYS A 421 -11.91 -8.31 14.75
N LEU A 422 -12.29 -7.84 15.93
CA LEU A 422 -13.49 -7.02 16.12
C LEU A 422 -13.29 -5.56 15.73
N ASP A 423 -12.04 -5.09 15.59
CA ASP A 423 -11.70 -3.71 15.25
C ASP A 423 -12.49 -3.17 14.06
N GLU A 424 -12.56 -3.94 12.98
CA GLU A 424 -13.25 -3.51 11.75
C GLU A 424 -14.77 -3.31 11.96
N PHE A 425 -15.38 -4.02 12.90
CA PHE A 425 -16.81 -3.90 13.19
C PHE A 425 -17.10 -2.81 14.25
N VAL A 426 -16.19 -2.60 15.18
CA VAL A 426 -16.34 -1.57 16.22
C VAL A 426 -16.29 -0.16 15.61
N LYS A 427 -15.40 0.08 14.65
CA LYS A 427 -15.31 1.38 13.98
C LYS A 427 -16.40 1.61 12.92
N MET A 428 -17.03 0.56 12.37
CA MET A 428 -17.99 0.66 11.26
C MET A 428 -19.18 1.63 11.55
N PRO A 429 -19.84 1.61 12.71
CA PRO A 429 -20.93 2.55 13.00
C PRO A 429 -20.50 4.02 12.95
N PHE A 430 -19.30 4.33 13.45
CA PHE A 430 -18.74 5.68 13.48
C PHE A 430 -18.39 6.15 12.04
N ILE A 431 -17.77 5.27 11.25
CA ILE A 431 -17.46 5.52 9.84
C ILE A 431 -18.74 5.75 9.04
N TYR A 432 -19.75 4.89 9.23
CA TYR A 432 -21.01 5.01 8.52
C TYR A 432 -21.78 6.28 8.90
N ARG A 433 -21.78 6.66 10.20
CA ARG A 433 -22.38 7.93 10.64
C ARG A 433 -21.68 9.13 10.00
N HIS A 434 -20.34 9.13 9.95
CA HIS A 434 -19.59 10.19 9.31
C HIS A 434 -19.85 10.23 7.80
N TYR A 435 -19.90 9.08 7.13
CA TYR A 435 -20.29 8.98 5.73
C TYR A 435 -21.66 9.62 5.47
N LYS A 436 -22.68 9.30 6.26
CA LYS A 436 -24.03 9.86 6.13
C LYS A 436 -24.14 11.35 6.46
N SER A 437 -23.20 11.88 7.24
CA SER A 437 -23.20 13.33 7.57
C SER A 437 -22.78 14.20 6.37
N TYR A 438 -22.20 13.62 5.33
CA TYR A 438 -21.64 14.29 4.15
C TYR A 438 -20.59 15.38 4.47
N ARG A 439 -20.10 15.47 5.73
CA ARG A 439 -19.07 16.45 6.15
C ARG A 439 -17.71 16.19 5.48
N TRP A 440 -17.49 15.01 4.96
CA TRP A 440 -16.30 14.63 4.21
C TRP A 440 -16.27 15.24 2.80
N MET A 441 -17.43 15.66 2.23
CA MET A 441 -17.55 16.22 0.89
C MET A 441 -17.06 17.67 0.87
N LYS A 442 -15.74 17.88 0.78
CA LYS A 442 -15.13 19.21 0.72
C LYS A 442 -14.48 19.42 -0.64
N ASN A 443 -14.80 20.53 -1.29
CA ASN A 443 -14.02 21.01 -2.40
C ASN A 443 -12.78 21.72 -1.84
N ILE A 444 -11.61 21.15 -2.08
CA ILE A 444 -10.32 21.64 -1.56
C ILE A 444 -9.53 22.40 -2.63
N THR A 445 -10.12 22.62 -3.81
CA THR A 445 -9.50 23.40 -4.88
C THR A 445 -9.58 24.89 -4.59
N ARG A 446 -8.55 25.61 -4.99
CA ARG A 446 -8.48 27.07 -4.94
C ARG A 446 -8.31 27.63 -6.36
N ASP A 447 -8.58 28.92 -6.55
CA ASP A 447 -8.20 29.68 -7.73
C ASP A 447 -6.80 30.26 -7.52
N PHE A 448 -5.84 29.89 -8.38
CA PHE A 448 -4.45 30.35 -8.34
C PHE A 448 -4.08 31.14 -9.58
#